data_172115c8d95fde0888909ef234953ad0
#
_entry.id   172115c8d95fde0888909ef234953ad0
#
_cell.length_a   1.000
_cell.length_b   1.000
_cell.length_c   1.000
_cell.angle_alpha   90.00
_cell.angle_beta   90.00
_cell.angle_gamma   90.00
#
_symmetry.space_group_name_H-M   'P 1'
#
loop_
_entity.id
_entity.type
_entity.pdbx_description
1 polymer ?
#
loop_
_entity_poly.entity_id
_entity_poly.type
_entity_poly.pdbx_seq_one_letter_code
_entity_poly.pdbx_strand_id
1 'polypeptide(L)'
;MFEKVVAAPADPILGLTEAFRADSRSHKINLGVGIYKDETGATPILHCVKKAEQKLLTDEKTKNYLGIEGNIEYGRIVQQLLFGQDSALIASGRAKTAQAPGG
;
A
#
# COMPACT_ATOMS: atom_id res chain seq x y z
N MET A 1 -28.60 -31.69 14.17
CA MET A 1 -27.43 -31.14 14.85
C MET A 1 -27.16 -29.70 14.42
N PHE A 2 -27.38 -29.35 13.15
CA PHE A 2 -27.14 -28.00 12.60
C PHE A 2 -28.41 -27.18 12.33
N GLU A 3 -29.58 -27.69 12.70
CA GLU A 3 -30.89 -27.07 12.41
C GLU A 3 -31.11 -25.71 13.09
N LYS A 4 -30.29 -25.42 14.13
CA LYS A 4 -30.33 -24.15 14.87
C LYS A 4 -29.22 -23.18 14.47
N VAL A 5 -28.38 -23.55 13.52
CA VAL A 5 -27.30 -22.68 13.03
C VAL A 5 -27.89 -21.73 12.00
N VAL A 6 -27.92 -20.44 12.34
CA VAL A 6 -28.34 -19.38 11.43
C VAL A 6 -27.15 -19.01 10.54
N ALA A 7 -27.40 -18.79 9.25
CA ALA A 7 -26.36 -18.30 8.33
C ALA A 7 -25.79 -16.97 8.84
N ALA A 8 -24.47 -16.87 8.85
CA ALA A 8 -23.82 -15.61 9.20
C ALA A 8 -24.18 -14.52 8.16
N PRO A 9 -24.31 -13.26 8.57
CA PRO A 9 -24.49 -12.17 7.64
C PRO A 9 -23.28 -12.06 6.69
N ALA A 10 -23.50 -11.48 5.51
CA ALA A 10 -22.41 -11.21 4.59
C ALA A 10 -21.35 -10.32 5.27
N ASP A 11 -20.08 -10.57 4.93
CA ASP A 11 -18.98 -9.74 5.45
C ASP A 11 -19.21 -8.26 5.07
N PRO A 12 -19.13 -7.32 6.00
CA PRO A 12 -19.46 -5.93 5.75
C PRO A 12 -18.49 -5.21 4.80
N ILE A 13 -17.28 -5.74 4.60
CA ILE A 13 -16.27 -5.17 3.71
C ILE A 13 -16.20 -5.96 2.39
N LEU A 14 -15.97 -7.26 2.48
CA LEU A 14 -15.84 -8.12 1.29
C LEU A 14 -17.17 -8.29 0.56
N GLY A 15 -18.28 -8.35 1.28
CA GLY A 15 -19.63 -8.40 0.71
C GLY A 15 -19.98 -7.18 -0.14
N LEU A 16 -19.40 -6.01 0.12
CA LEU A 16 -19.58 -4.82 -0.75
C LEU A 16 -18.99 -5.04 -2.15
N THR A 17 -17.90 -5.75 -2.27
CA THR A 17 -17.30 -6.08 -3.57
C THR A 17 -18.18 -7.03 -4.37
N GLU A 18 -18.79 -8.00 -3.70
CA GLU A 18 -19.74 -8.93 -4.32
C GLU A 18 -21.02 -8.21 -4.75
N ALA A 19 -21.58 -7.37 -3.89
CA ALA A 19 -22.75 -6.54 -4.21
C ALA A 19 -22.46 -5.60 -5.40
N PHE A 20 -21.27 -4.99 -5.44
CA PHE A 20 -20.85 -4.17 -6.58
C PHE A 20 -20.77 -4.97 -7.88
N ARG A 21 -20.25 -6.19 -7.84
CA ARG A 21 -20.19 -7.06 -9.02
C ARG A 21 -21.58 -7.47 -9.51
N ALA A 22 -22.48 -7.79 -8.59
CA ALA A 22 -23.87 -8.19 -8.89
C ALA A 22 -24.74 -7.04 -9.37
N ASP A 23 -24.40 -5.79 -9.09
CA ASP A 23 -25.13 -4.61 -9.53
C ASP A 23 -25.00 -4.43 -11.05
N SER A 24 -26.11 -4.41 -11.78
CA SER A 24 -26.15 -4.28 -13.24
C SER A 24 -26.11 -2.82 -13.75
N ARG A 25 -26.13 -1.82 -12.85
CA ARG A 25 -26.11 -0.41 -13.25
C ARG A 25 -24.78 -0.05 -13.88
N SER A 26 -24.81 0.72 -14.99
CA SER A 26 -23.62 1.15 -15.71
C SER A 26 -22.83 2.25 -14.95
N HIS A 27 -23.56 3.11 -14.22
CA HIS A 27 -22.96 4.20 -13.43
C HIS A 27 -22.79 3.77 -11.99
N LYS A 28 -21.71 3.07 -11.71
CA LYS A 28 -21.36 2.62 -10.35
C LYS A 28 -19.86 2.74 -10.11
N ILE A 29 -19.49 3.14 -8.90
CA ILE A 29 -18.09 3.28 -8.47
C ILE A 29 -17.91 2.48 -7.19
N ASN A 30 -16.90 1.64 -7.15
CA ASN A 30 -16.55 0.88 -5.96
C ASN A 30 -15.57 1.69 -5.10
N LEU A 31 -16.03 2.14 -3.95
CA LEU A 31 -15.23 2.86 -2.94
C LEU A 31 -14.98 2.01 -1.68
N GLY A 32 -15.28 0.70 -1.73
CA GLY A 32 -15.16 -0.20 -0.58
C GLY A 32 -13.72 -0.48 -0.14
N VAL A 33 -12.75 -0.33 -1.03
CA VAL A 33 -11.33 -0.55 -0.72
C VAL A 33 -10.50 0.60 -1.30
N GLY A 34 -9.62 1.16 -0.47
CA GLY A 34 -8.71 2.23 -0.86
C GLY A 34 -7.54 1.71 -1.70
N ILE A 35 -7.79 1.42 -2.97
CA ILE A 35 -6.78 0.99 -3.94
C ILE A 35 -6.84 1.89 -5.17
N TYR A 36 -5.67 2.30 -5.69
CA TYR A 36 -5.61 3.04 -6.93
C TYR A 36 -6.21 2.24 -8.09
N LYS A 37 -7.03 2.89 -8.88
CA LYS A 37 -7.58 2.35 -10.14
C LYS A 37 -7.42 3.40 -11.24
N ASP A 38 -7.05 2.93 -12.42
CA ASP A 38 -7.04 3.75 -13.62
C ASP A 38 -8.46 3.94 -14.20
N GLU A 39 -8.56 4.65 -15.31
CA GLU A 39 -9.83 4.94 -15.99
C GLU A 39 -10.56 3.68 -16.47
N THR A 40 -9.86 2.57 -16.65
CA THR A 40 -10.44 1.27 -17.02
C THR A 40 -10.88 0.45 -15.80
N GLY A 41 -10.62 0.93 -14.59
CA GLY A 41 -10.88 0.24 -13.34
C GLY A 41 -9.83 -0.82 -12.99
N ALA A 42 -8.72 -0.87 -13.71
CA ALA A 42 -7.58 -1.75 -13.42
C ALA A 42 -6.64 -1.12 -12.38
N THR A 43 -5.90 -1.96 -11.67
CA THR A 43 -4.83 -1.54 -10.74
C THR A 43 -3.49 -1.91 -11.40
N PRO A 44 -2.90 -0.99 -12.18
CA PRO A 44 -1.63 -1.26 -12.86
C PRO A 44 -0.49 -1.29 -11.85
N ILE A 45 0.49 -2.15 -12.10
CA ILE A 45 1.76 -2.09 -11.40
C ILE A 45 2.60 -0.99 -12.01
N LEU A 46 2.98 0.02 -11.22
CA LEU A 46 3.80 1.13 -11.71
C LEU A 46 5.15 0.63 -12.22
N HIS A 47 5.61 1.20 -13.32
CA HIS A 47 6.87 0.80 -13.94
C HIS A 47 8.10 0.99 -13.01
N CYS A 48 8.08 2.04 -12.17
CA CYS A 48 9.12 2.25 -11.16
C CYS A 48 9.17 1.11 -10.12
N VAL A 49 8.00 0.56 -9.73
CA VAL A 49 7.93 -0.59 -8.82
C VAL A 49 8.58 -1.82 -9.46
N LYS A 50 8.27 -2.11 -10.73
CA LYS A 50 8.89 -3.24 -11.44
C LYS A 50 10.41 -3.09 -11.59
N LYS A 51 10.89 -1.88 -11.82
CA LYS A 51 12.35 -1.60 -11.85
C LYS A 51 12.98 -1.80 -10.47
N ALA A 52 12.32 -1.38 -9.41
CA ALA A 52 12.80 -1.56 -8.04
C ALA A 52 12.85 -3.05 -7.65
N GLU A 53 11.81 -3.83 -7.98
CA GLU A 53 11.79 -5.28 -7.77
C GLU A 53 12.96 -5.97 -8.47
N GLN A 54 13.21 -5.63 -9.75
CA GLN A 54 14.31 -6.19 -10.51
C GLN A 54 15.67 -5.82 -9.90
N LYS A 55 15.82 -4.59 -9.43
CA LYS A 55 17.04 -4.14 -8.77
C LYS A 55 17.25 -4.89 -7.45
N LEU A 56 16.23 -5.03 -6.64
CA LEU A 56 16.30 -5.80 -5.39
C LEU A 56 16.69 -7.26 -5.65
N LEU A 57 16.07 -7.90 -6.65
CA LEU A 57 16.41 -9.29 -7.02
C LEU A 57 17.88 -9.45 -7.37
N THR A 58 18.48 -8.46 -8.02
CA THR A 58 19.88 -8.51 -8.47
C THR A 58 20.88 -8.12 -7.37
N ASP A 59 20.58 -7.07 -6.64
CA ASP A 59 21.55 -6.38 -5.77
C ASP A 59 21.48 -6.83 -4.31
N GLU A 60 20.33 -7.33 -3.86
CA GLU A 60 20.13 -7.70 -2.47
C GLU A 60 21.01 -8.91 -2.09
N LYS A 61 21.79 -8.77 -1.03
CA LYS A 61 22.75 -9.80 -0.58
C LYS A 61 22.39 -10.43 0.76
N THR A 62 21.42 -9.89 1.48
CA THR A 62 21.06 -10.32 2.83
C THR A 62 19.60 -10.07 3.15
N LYS A 63 19.04 -10.92 4.00
CA LYS A 63 17.71 -10.77 4.62
C LYS A 63 17.82 -10.55 6.13
N ASN A 64 18.88 -9.90 6.58
CA ASN A 64 19.06 -9.59 7.99
C ASN A 64 17.95 -8.68 8.52
N TYR A 65 17.73 -8.74 9.83
CA TYR A 65 16.85 -7.81 10.50
C TYR A 65 17.31 -6.37 10.31
N LEU A 66 16.34 -5.47 10.13
CA LEU A 66 16.58 -4.03 10.17
C LEU A 66 16.71 -3.53 11.61
N GLY A 67 17.35 -2.38 11.79
CA GLY A 67 17.34 -1.67 13.07
C GLY A 67 15.93 -1.15 13.42
N ILE A 68 15.79 -0.61 14.63
CA ILE A 68 14.50 -0.11 15.14
C ILE A 68 13.90 1.01 14.27
N GLU A 69 14.73 1.77 13.57
CA GLU A 69 14.31 2.85 12.67
C GLU A 69 13.93 2.37 11.26
N GLY A 70 14.16 1.08 10.97
CA GLY A 70 13.97 0.50 9.66
C GLY A 70 15.15 0.77 8.71
N ASN A 71 14.86 0.86 7.41
CA ASN A 71 15.87 1.16 6.39
C ASN A 71 16.17 2.66 6.36
N ILE A 72 17.40 3.04 6.71
CA ILE A 72 17.85 4.44 6.79
C ILE A 72 17.77 5.15 5.45
N GLU A 73 18.15 4.48 4.37
CA GLU A 73 18.08 5.05 3.02
C GLU A 73 16.63 5.30 2.58
N TYR A 74 15.72 4.38 2.90
CA TYR A 74 14.29 4.60 2.70
C TYR A 74 13.82 5.85 3.44
N GLY A 75 14.18 5.98 4.73
CA GLY A 75 13.83 7.16 5.54
C GLY A 75 14.33 8.46 4.94
N ARG A 76 15.57 8.48 4.45
CA ARG A 76 16.18 9.63 3.78
C ARG A 76 15.42 10.03 2.51
N ILE A 77 15.10 9.06 1.66
CA ILE A 77 14.36 9.30 0.40
C ILE A 77 12.95 9.82 0.68
N VAL A 78 12.26 9.27 1.68
CA VAL A 78 10.92 9.74 2.07
C VAL A 78 10.97 11.19 2.55
N GLN A 79 11.97 11.59 3.34
CA GLN A 79 12.13 12.98 3.74
C GLN A 79 12.35 13.90 2.53
N GLN A 80 13.20 13.50 1.58
CA GLN A 80 13.43 14.27 0.38
C GLN A 80 12.18 14.40 -0.50
N LEU A 81 11.37 13.34 -0.59
CA LEU A 81 10.11 13.36 -1.33
C LEU A 81 9.10 14.33 -0.71
N LEU A 82 9.03 14.38 0.62
CA LEU A 82 8.05 15.21 1.34
C LEU A 82 8.47 16.67 1.47
N PHE A 83 9.74 16.94 1.72
CA PHE A 83 10.23 18.27 2.08
C PHE A 83 11.11 18.93 1.00
N GLY A 84 11.45 18.18 -0.04
CA GLY A 84 12.44 18.61 -1.04
C GLY A 84 13.88 18.25 -0.64
N GLN A 85 14.70 18.04 -1.65
CA GLN A 85 16.09 17.57 -1.48
C GLN A 85 16.94 18.53 -0.64
N ASP A 86 16.74 19.83 -0.81
CA ASP A 86 17.54 20.89 -0.18
C ASP A 86 16.86 21.50 1.06
N SER A 87 15.92 20.77 1.67
CA SER A 87 15.15 21.27 2.81
C SER A 87 16.01 21.53 4.04
N ALA A 88 15.88 22.72 4.60
CA ALA A 88 16.51 23.09 5.86
C ALA A 88 16.08 22.20 7.04
N LEU A 89 14.88 21.60 6.98
CA LEU A 89 14.41 20.66 8.00
C LEU A 89 15.25 19.40 8.03
N ILE A 90 15.65 18.91 6.84
CA ILE A 90 16.52 17.74 6.70
C ILE A 90 17.93 18.09 7.13
N ALA A 91 18.47 19.19 6.62
CA ALA A 91 19.83 19.64 6.91
C ALA A 91 20.07 19.92 8.41
N SER A 92 19.09 20.45 9.11
CA SER A 92 19.15 20.72 10.55
C SER A 92 18.84 19.50 11.44
N GLY A 93 18.51 18.36 10.86
CA GLY A 93 18.15 17.14 11.61
C GLY A 93 16.80 17.21 12.35
N ARG A 94 15.96 18.20 12.03
CA ARG A 94 14.61 18.36 12.63
C ARG A 94 13.58 17.39 12.09
N ALA A 95 13.82 16.80 10.91
CA ALA A 95 13.00 15.74 10.34
C ALA A 95 13.62 14.38 10.66
N LYS A 96 12.79 13.44 11.11
CA LYS A 96 13.15 12.03 11.32
C LYS A 96 12.10 11.14 10.71
N THR A 97 12.53 9.98 10.24
CA THR A 97 11.63 8.97 9.65
C THR A 97 11.92 7.63 10.29
N ALA A 98 10.88 6.91 10.64
CA ALA A 98 10.96 5.52 11.05
C ALA A 98 10.05 4.69 10.14
N GLN A 99 10.54 3.55 9.70
CA GLN A 99 9.78 2.59 8.92
C GLN A 99 9.00 1.68 9.87
N ALA A 100 7.69 1.55 9.65
CA ALA A 100 6.85 0.64 10.41
C ALA A 100 6.23 -0.41 9.47
N PRO A 101 5.93 -1.63 9.96
CA PRO A 101 5.17 -2.60 9.19
C PRO A 101 3.73 -2.10 8.99
N GLY A 102 3.18 -2.38 7.82
CA GLY A 102 1.78 -2.08 7.51
C GLY A 102 1.54 -0.81 6.68
N GLY A 103 2.57 -0.18 6.21
CA GLY A 103 2.47 0.96 5.27
C GLY A 103 2.41 2.32 5.90
#